data_a71be1c598355c1150d51b405b71d6fb
#
_entry.id   a71be1c598355c1150d51b405b71d6fb
#
_cell.length_a   1.000
_cell.length_b   1.000
_cell.length_c   1.000
_cell.angle_alpha   90.00
_cell.angle_beta   90.00
_cell.angle_gamma   90.00
#
_symmetry.space_group_name_H-M   'P 1'
#
loop_
_entity.id
_entity.type
_entity.pdbx_description
1 polymer ?
#
loop_
_entity_poly.entity_id
_entity_poly.type
_entity_poly.pdbx_seq_one_letter_code
_entity_poly.pdbx_strand_id
1 'polypeptide(L)'
;MFAVQGAAYAQGQPVEPGHAPKTVSNLLPQANEVELALSAGPEHLRAEATVYVFGDGGYVRVRDGSNGFSCLVNRDGFQAGDQTLRPTCWDAEGSATILPVMLRVGELLAK
;
A
#
# COMPACT_ATOMS: atom_id res chain seq x y z
N MET A 1 -12.05 -15.77 23.49
CA MET A 1 -11.77 -15.73 23.61
C MET A 1 -11.34 -15.51 23.24
N PHE A 2 -11.71 -15.54 23.04
CA PHE A 2 -11.44 -15.46 22.98
C PHE A 2 -10.89 -15.45 22.65
N ALA A 3 -10.79 -15.83 22.33
CA ALA A 3 -10.35 -15.92 22.19
C ALA A 3 -9.77 -15.84 21.54
N VAL A 4 -9.84 -15.93 21.43
CA VAL A 4 -9.34 -15.84 21.13
C VAL A 4 -8.81 -15.52 20.63
N GLN A 5 -8.82 -15.52 20.39
CA GLN A 5 -8.43 -15.34 20.23
C GLN A 5 -7.73 -15.26 19.79
N GLY A 6 -7.86 -15.44 19.68
CA GLY A 6 -7.39 -15.50 19.48
C GLY A 6 -6.87 -15.46 18.89
N ALA A 7 -6.77 -15.59 18.69
CA ALA A 7 -6.37 -15.60 18.33
C ALA A 7 -5.88 -15.39 17.68
N ALA A 8 -5.94 -15.53 17.65
CA ALA A 8 -5.67 -15.36 17.26
C ALA A 8 -5.19 -15.03 16.66
N TYR A 9 -5.31 -14.95 16.50
CA TYR A 9 -5.01 -14.68 16.25
C TYR A 9 -4.63 -14.27 15.97
N ALA A 10 -4.74 -14.57 15.88
CA ALA A 10 -4.74 -14.41 15.83
C ALA A 10 -4.49 -14.05 15.57
N GLN A 11 -4.69 -13.95 15.49
CA GLN A 11 -4.72 -13.75 15.50
C GLN A 11 -4.37 -13.46 15.13
N GLY A 12 -4.38 -13.56 15.21
CA GLY A 12 -4.60 -13.49 14.85
C GLY A 12 -4.94 -13.59 14.58
N GLN A 13 -5.14 -12.96 14.67
CA GLN A 13 -6.24 -13.30 14.52
C GLN A 13 -6.33 -14.01 13.51
N PRO A 14 -6.46 -14.63 13.45
CA PRO A 14 -6.58 -15.30 12.19
C PRO A 14 -7.62 -14.64 11.32
N VAL A 15 -7.42 -14.71 10.02
CA VAL A 15 -8.54 -14.40 9.16
C VAL A 15 -9.51 -15.53 9.33
N GLU A 16 -10.68 -15.23 9.81
CA GLU A 16 -11.66 -16.26 10.04
C GLU A 16 -12.27 -16.68 8.71
N PRO A 17 -12.49 -17.98 8.54
CA PRO A 17 -13.16 -18.45 7.34
C PRO A 17 -14.50 -17.77 7.18
N GLY A 18 -14.83 -17.39 5.96
CA GLY A 18 -16.10 -16.76 5.67
C GLY A 18 -16.13 -15.28 5.88
N HIS A 19 -15.09 -14.70 6.42
CA HIS A 19 -15.03 -13.26 6.51
C HIS A 19 -14.80 -12.66 5.13
N ALA A 20 -15.41 -11.52 4.89
CA ALA A 20 -15.12 -10.76 3.69
C ALA A 20 -13.64 -10.37 3.71
N PRO A 21 -13.01 -10.21 2.53
CA PRO A 21 -11.66 -9.68 2.50
C PRO A 21 -11.60 -8.36 3.24
N LYS A 22 -10.51 -8.18 3.98
CA LYS A 22 -10.35 -6.95 4.74
C LYS A 22 -10.05 -5.81 3.79
N THR A 23 -10.69 -4.67 4.06
CA THR A 23 -10.36 -3.45 3.37
C THR A 23 -9.34 -2.69 4.17
N VAL A 24 -8.64 -1.79 3.50
CA VAL A 24 -7.67 -0.95 4.18
C VAL A 24 -8.43 0.07 5.02
N SER A 25 -8.14 0.10 6.32
CA SER A 25 -8.84 0.99 7.25
C SER A 25 -7.88 1.93 7.99
N ASN A 26 -6.58 1.67 7.95
CA ASN A 26 -5.61 2.49 8.68
C ASN A 26 -4.89 3.42 7.73
N LEU A 27 -5.65 4.36 7.18
CA LEU A 27 -5.08 5.35 6.28
C LEU A 27 -4.19 6.31 7.04
N LEU A 28 -3.11 6.71 6.39
CA LEU A 28 -2.20 7.71 6.94
C LEU A 28 -2.59 9.10 6.44
N PRO A 29 -2.28 10.15 7.20
CA PRO A 29 -2.36 11.48 6.63
C PRO A 29 -1.52 11.54 5.35
N GLN A 30 -2.00 12.28 4.35
CA GLN A 30 -1.38 12.25 3.04
C GLN A 30 0.11 12.60 3.09
N ALA A 31 0.49 13.64 3.83
CA ALA A 31 1.89 14.05 3.89
C ALA A 31 2.76 12.94 4.47
N ASN A 32 2.25 12.20 5.45
CA ASN A 32 2.99 11.10 6.06
C ASN A 32 3.13 9.94 5.08
N GLU A 33 2.07 9.65 4.32
CA GLU A 33 2.15 8.57 3.35
C GLU A 33 3.11 8.90 2.22
N VAL A 34 3.14 10.14 1.76
CA VAL A 34 4.10 10.58 0.74
C VAL A 34 5.53 10.36 1.24
N GLU A 35 5.79 10.80 2.46
CA GLU A 35 7.14 10.67 3.02
C GLU A 35 7.53 9.21 3.15
N LEU A 36 6.61 8.37 3.64
CA LEU A 36 6.88 6.94 3.78
C LEU A 36 7.14 6.30 2.43
N ALA A 37 6.31 6.60 1.44
CA ALA A 37 6.48 6.04 0.10
C ALA A 37 7.85 6.38 -0.47
N LEU A 38 8.25 7.63 -0.34
CA LEU A 38 9.53 8.07 -0.90
C LEU A 38 10.72 7.48 -0.17
N SER A 39 10.54 7.01 1.08
CA SER A 39 11.64 6.44 1.84
C SER A 39 12.22 5.18 1.19
N ALA A 40 11.49 4.54 0.30
CA ALA A 40 11.97 3.36 -0.40
C ALA A 40 12.93 3.70 -1.53
N GLY A 41 12.95 4.94 -2.01
CA GLY A 41 13.80 5.32 -3.11
C GLY A 41 15.10 5.95 -2.66
N PRO A 42 16.12 5.92 -3.54
CA PRO A 42 17.37 6.62 -3.24
C PRO A 42 17.10 8.11 -3.01
N GLU A 43 17.80 8.67 -2.05
CA GLU A 43 17.50 10.03 -1.62
C GLU A 43 17.55 11.03 -2.77
N HIS A 44 18.54 10.89 -3.66
CA HIS A 44 18.74 11.84 -4.74
C HIS A 44 17.66 11.74 -5.83
N LEU A 45 16.79 10.72 -5.78
CA LEU A 45 15.73 10.56 -6.78
C LEU A 45 14.35 10.94 -6.25
N ARG A 46 14.24 11.21 -4.94
CA ARG A 46 12.93 11.40 -4.31
C ARG A 46 12.21 12.66 -4.76
N ALA A 47 12.96 13.72 -5.00
CA ALA A 47 12.35 15.02 -5.30
C ALA A 47 11.56 15.01 -6.62
N GLU A 48 11.96 14.17 -7.57
CA GLU A 48 11.34 14.14 -8.89
C GLU A 48 10.57 12.84 -9.14
N ALA A 49 10.26 12.07 -8.11
CA ALA A 49 9.51 10.84 -8.26
C ALA A 49 8.01 11.11 -8.24
N THR A 50 7.27 10.33 -9.01
CA THR A 50 5.81 10.31 -8.96
C THR A 50 5.37 9.58 -7.70
N VAL A 51 4.35 10.09 -7.01
CA VAL A 51 3.91 9.51 -5.75
C VAL A 51 2.41 9.26 -5.80
N TYR A 52 2.03 8.06 -5.35
CA TYR A 52 0.65 7.65 -5.18
C TYR A 52 0.37 7.45 -3.69
N VAL A 53 -0.82 7.82 -3.24
CA VAL A 53 -1.26 7.55 -1.87
C VAL A 53 -2.56 6.75 -1.91
N PHE A 54 -2.83 6.01 -0.84
CA PHE A 54 -4.04 5.19 -0.77
C PHE A 54 -5.20 6.04 -0.26
N GLY A 55 -6.30 6.02 -1.00
CA GLY A 55 -7.51 6.75 -0.66
C GLY A 55 -8.73 5.84 -0.69
N ASP A 56 -9.90 6.45 -0.74
CA ASP A 56 -11.16 5.71 -0.64
C ASP A 56 -11.37 4.72 -1.77
N GLY A 57 -10.90 5.03 -2.97
CA GLY A 57 -11.11 4.16 -4.13
C GLY A 57 -9.87 3.43 -4.58
N GLY A 58 -8.79 3.47 -3.80
CA GLY A 58 -7.53 2.87 -4.16
C GLY A 58 -6.43 3.92 -4.20
N TYR A 59 -5.36 3.63 -4.91
CA TYR A 59 -4.23 4.56 -5.00
C TYR A 59 -4.55 5.72 -5.91
N VAL A 60 -4.17 6.92 -5.49
CA VAL A 60 -4.39 8.16 -6.24
C VAL A 60 -3.04 8.85 -6.40
N ARG A 61 -2.76 9.29 -7.64
CA ARG A 61 -1.52 10.02 -7.88
C ARG A 61 -1.66 11.43 -7.34
N VAL A 62 -0.77 11.80 -6.41
CA VAL A 62 -0.82 13.11 -5.77
C VAL A 62 0.36 13.99 -6.13
N ARG A 63 1.36 13.43 -6.80
CA ARG A 63 2.51 14.20 -7.26
C ARG A 63 3.02 13.59 -8.55
N ASP A 64 3.18 14.43 -9.57
CA ASP A 64 3.78 14.04 -10.84
C ASP A 64 5.28 14.27 -10.75
N GLY A 65 6.04 13.21 -11.07
CA GLY A 65 7.49 13.33 -11.12
C GLY A 65 7.99 13.40 -12.54
N SER A 66 9.30 13.58 -12.67
CA SER A 66 9.93 13.76 -13.98
C SER A 66 11.06 12.77 -14.23
N ASN A 67 11.40 11.91 -13.27
CA ASN A 67 12.55 11.02 -13.44
C ASN A 67 12.17 9.57 -13.72
N GLY A 68 10.89 9.28 -13.94
CA GLY A 68 10.43 7.93 -14.25
C GLY A 68 10.20 7.05 -13.03
N PHE A 69 10.63 7.45 -11.83
CA PHE A 69 10.37 6.69 -10.62
C PHE A 69 8.96 6.93 -10.12
N SER A 70 8.33 5.86 -9.61
CA SER A 70 7.01 5.94 -9.00
C SER A 70 7.05 5.25 -7.65
N CYS A 71 6.48 5.87 -6.63
CA CYS A 71 6.53 5.37 -5.26
C CYS A 71 5.13 5.32 -4.66
N LEU A 72 4.89 4.30 -3.83
CA LEU A 72 3.68 4.19 -3.04
C LEU A 72 3.95 3.31 -1.82
N VAL A 73 3.02 3.33 -0.88
CA VAL A 73 3.07 2.41 0.26
C VAL A 73 2.25 1.18 -0.11
N ASN A 74 2.93 0.05 -0.26
CA ASN A 74 2.30 -1.18 -0.71
C ASN A 74 1.53 -1.82 0.45
N ARG A 75 0.26 -2.18 0.19
CA ARG A 75 -0.61 -2.80 1.16
C ARG A 75 -1.17 -4.13 0.66
N ASP A 76 -0.43 -4.80 -0.22
CA ASP A 76 -0.94 -5.99 -0.90
C ASP A 76 -1.17 -7.18 0.03
N GLY A 77 -0.62 -7.16 1.24
CA GLY A 77 -0.84 -8.22 2.22
C GLY A 77 -2.10 -8.08 3.04
N PHE A 78 -2.84 -6.97 2.90
CA PHE A 78 -3.97 -6.69 3.78
C PHE A 78 -5.08 -7.71 3.67
N GLN A 79 -5.31 -8.28 2.49
CA GLN A 79 -6.34 -9.30 2.32
C GLN A 79 -6.04 -10.56 3.12
N ALA A 80 -4.77 -10.85 3.33
CA ALA A 80 -4.34 -11.99 4.13
C ALA A 80 -4.17 -11.63 5.61
N GLY A 81 -4.53 -10.42 6.00
CA GLY A 81 -4.42 -9.98 7.38
C GLY A 81 -3.08 -9.38 7.73
N ASP A 82 -2.19 -9.23 6.78
CA ASP A 82 -0.87 -8.62 7.01
C ASP A 82 -1.00 -7.10 6.88
N GLN A 83 -0.92 -6.41 8.02
CA GLN A 83 -1.10 -4.96 8.08
C GLN A 83 0.19 -4.19 7.84
N THR A 84 1.24 -4.86 7.39
CA THR A 84 2.53 -4.20 7.17
C THR A 84 2.44 -3.18 6.04
N LEU A 85 2.94 -2.00 6.29
CA LEU A 85 3.04 -0.94 5.29
C LEU A 85 4.44 -1.03 4.67
N ARG A 86 4.49 -1.31 3.37
CA ARG A 86 5.76 -1.53 2.68
C ARG A 86 6.01 -0.44 1.65
N PRO A 87 6.83 0.57 2.00
CA PRO A 87 7.15 1.58 1.00
C PRO A 87 7.86 0.94 -0.18
N THR A 88 7.46 1.30 -1.39
CA THR A 88 7.97 0.70 -2.60
C THR A 88 8.13 1.76 -3.67
N CYS A 89 9.27 1.73 -4.36
CA CYS A 89 9.50 2.58 -5.53
C CYS A 89 9.93 1.69 -6.69
N TRP A 90 9.52 2.08 -7.88
CA TRP A 90 9.90 1.40 -9.12
C TRP A 90 10.57 2.39 -10.04
N ASP A 91 11.56 1.89 -10.81
CA ASP A 91 12.16 2.70 -11.87
C ASP A 91 11.18 2.80 -13.06
N ALA A 92 11.64 3.35 -14.18
CA ALA A 92 10.77 3.58 -15.33
C ALA A 92 10.17 2.29 -15.85
N GLU A 93 10.94 1.21 -15.88
CA GLU A 93 10.44 -0.06 -16.38
C GLU A 93 9.43 -0.67 -15.41
N GLY A 94 9.72 -0.68 -14.12
CA GLY A 94 8.79 -1.18 -13.13
C GLY A 94 7.52 -0.34 -13.08
N SER A 95 7.64 0.97 -13.29
CA SER A 95 6.48 1.85 -13.34
C SER A 95 5.58 1.52 -14.53
N ALA A 96 6.16 1.04 -15.64
CA ALA A 96 5.38 0.68 -16.82
C ALA A 96 4.76 -0.71 -16.72
N THR A 97 5.34 -1.62 -15.92
CA THR A 97 4.96 -3.02 -15.92
C THR A 97 4.28 -3.46 -14.62
N ILE A 98 4.89 -3.15 -13.47
CA ILE A 98 4.40 -3.63 -12.17
C ILE A 98 3.40 -2.66 -11.56
N LEU A 99 3.66 -1.37 -11.66
CA LEU A 99 2.81 -0.36 -11.05
C LEU A 99 1.34 -0.48 -11.48
N PRO A 100 1.00 -0.70 -12.77
CA PRO A 100 -0.41 -0.84 -13.14
C PRO A 100 -1.10 -1.97 -12.39
N VAL A 101 -0.40 -3.07 -12.13
CA VAL A 101 -0.94 -4.19 -11.37
C VAL A 101 -1.21 -3.75 -9.93
N MET A 102 -0.27 -3.03 -9.32
CA MET A 102 -0.43 -2.56 -7.95
C MET A 102 -1.58 -1.56 -7.83
N LEU A 103 -1.77 -0.71 -8.83
CA LEU A 103 -2.90 0.21 -8.82
C LEU A 103 -4.21 -0.55 -8.85
N ARG A 104 -4.29 -1.63 -9.63
CA ARG A 104 -5.48 -2.47 -9.67
C ARG A 104 -5.70 -3.18 -8.34
N VAL A 105 -4.64 -3.71 -7.74
CA VAL A 105 -4.73 -4.32 -6.41
C VAL A 105 -5.29 -3.31 -5.41
N GLY A 106 -4.85 -2.07 -5.48
CA GLY A 106 -5.35 -1.02 -4.60
C GLY A 106 -6.84 -0.81 -4.72
N GLU A 107 -7.37 -0.83 -5.96
CA GLU A 107 -8.81 -0.72 -6.15
C GLU A 107 -9.57 -1.86 -5.47
N LEU A 108 -9.02 -3.07 -5.55
CA LEU A 108 -9.64 -4.22 -4.91
C LEU A 108 -9.55 -4.15 -3.39
N LEU A 109 -8.47 -3.61 -2.86
CA LEU A 109 -8.30 -3.45 -1.42
C LEU A 109 -9.22 -2.37 -0.85
N ALA A 110 -9.67 -1.45 -1.67
CA ALA A 110 -10.50 -0.33 -1.24
C ALA A 110 -11.97 -0.68 -1.16
N LYS A 111 -12.36 -1.84 -1.68
CA LYS A 111 -13.78 -2.21 -1.74
C LYS A 111 -14.28 -2.94 -0.50
#